data_a01381edc833410145965cbef945e08b
#
_entry.id   a01381edc833410145965cbef945e08b
#
_cell.length_a   1.000
_cell.length_b   1.000
_cell.length_c   1.000
_cell.angle_alpha   90.00
_cell.angle_beta   90.00
_cell.angle_gamma   90.00
#
_symmetry.space_group_name_H-M   'P 1'
#
loop_
_entity.id
_entity.type
_entity.pdbx_description
1 polymer ?
#
loop_
_entity_poly.entity_id
_entity_poly.type
_entity_poly.pdbx_seq_one_letter_code
_entity_poly.pdbx_strand_id
1 'polypeptide(L)'
;MSQKQNSIDKTTSLHLNNEVQFLCFTLEEETEGTNQLYAMNVFKIREIIYYDNELTETAGDNSGIILGYLTVRDETIPLVDMRRWLYYSKEHPNRDLREFSLNTPKSLVIICSFSNSTVGLKIMGVKRIIHKSWNDINVGSEFGIDGEAKVTATTKYDDGSVIQILDVEKMLTEAFPSVNAADELELNDIGTISSDKIVLLAEDSKTAARSLTKIIEKLDLKYFTFPNGQALLDYLHNPGVIGSIGAVITDLEMPIISGFEVLKRIKETPNTAHIPVIINSSMSSDSNHQMAEHLKADGFISKSNPIEIEQALRQFLVGINI
;
A
#
# COMPACT_ATOMS: atom_id res chain seq x y z
N MET A 1 -21.23 -2.52 -21.85
CA MET A 1 -20.74 -3.72 -21.15
C MET A 1 -19.33 -4.16 -21.60
N SER A 2 -18.93 -4.01 -22.85
CA SER A 2 -17.65 -4.52 -23.40
C SER A 2 -16.35 -3.80 -22.91
N GLN A 3 -16.38 -2.51 -22.56
CA GLN A 3 -15.16 -1.78 -22.14
C GLN A 3 -14.77 -2.04 -20.67
N LYS A 4 -15.73 -2.32 -19.78
CA LYS A 4 -15.44 -2.67 -18.37
C LYS A 4 -14.80 -4.07 -18.25
N GLN A 5 -15.26 -5.02 -19.06
CA GLN A 5 -14.71 -6.38 -19.07
C GLN A 5 -13.24 -6.41 -19.55
N ASN A 6 -12.88 -5.60 -20.57
CA ASN A 6 -11.50 -5.53 -21.08
C ASN A 6 -10.50 -4.90 -20.09
N SER A 7 -10.94 -4.05 -19.15
CA SER A 7 -10.04 -3.48 -18.13
C SER A 7 -9.79 -4.47 -16.98
N ILE A 8 -10.79 -5.24 -16.59
CA ILE A 8 -10.72 -6.29 -15.57
C ILE A 8 -9.73 -7.37 -16.01
N ASP A 9 -9.84 -7.85 -17.25
CA ASP A 9 -8.93 -8.87 -17.78
C ASP A 9 -7.47 -8.42 -17.83
N LYS A 10 -7.21 -7.12 -18.13
CA LYS A 10 -5.84 -6.57 -18.19
C LYS A 10 -5.21 -6.42 -16.81
N THR A 11 -5.95 -5.92 -15.83
CA THR A 11 -5.44 -5.72 -14.46
C THR A 11 -5.13 -7.07 -13.82
N THR A 12 -6.02 -8.02 -13.98
CA THR A 12 -5.88 -9.39 -13.50
C THR A 12 -4.68 -10.11 -14.12
N SER A 13 -4.44 -9.93 -15.42
CA SER A 13 -3.31 -10.57 -16.11
C SER A 13 -1.95 -10.02 -15.65
N LEU A 14 -1.86 -8.76 -15.24
CA LEU A 14 -0.62 -8.15 -14.74
C LEU A 14 -0.18 -8.78 -13.41
N HIS A 15 -1.10 -8.92 -12.46
CA HIS A 15 -0.79 -9.55 -11.17
C HIS A 15 -0.37 -11.02 -11.30
N LEU A 16 -0.91 -11.74 -12.29
CA LEU A 16 -0.53 -13.12 -12.56
C LEU A 16 0.80 -13.26 -13.31
N ASN A 17 1.23 -12.22 -14.03
CA ASN A 17 2.45 -12.24 -14.85
C ASN A 17 3.68 -11.67 -14.14
N ASN A 18 3.61 -11.41 -12.83
CA ASN A 18 4.71 -10.81 -12.07
C ASN A 18 5.13 -9.43 -12.57
N GLU A 19 4.18 -8.65 -13.08
CA GLU A 19 4.35 -7.30 -13.60
C GLU A 19 3.66 -6.26 -12.71
N VAL A 20 4.22 -5.07 -12.66
CA VAL A 20 3.68 -3.92 -11.95
C VAL A 20 3.67 -2.69 -12.85
N GLN A 21 2.69 -1.82 -12.67
CA GLN A 21 2.56 -0.55 -13.37
C GLN A 21 2.80 0.62 -12.43
N PHE A 22 3.70 1.49 -12.82
CA PHE A 22 3.98 2.72 -12.08
C PHE A 22 3.67 3.95 -12.93
N LEU A 23 2.99 4.92 -12.33
CA LEU A 23 2.91 6.27 -12.87
C LEU A 23 4.20 7.01 -12.51
N CYS A 24 4.94 7.45 -13.52
CA CYS A 24 6.13 8.29 -13.32
C CYS A 24 5.77 9.77 -13.36
N PHE A 25 6.31 10.52 -12.40
CA PHE A 25 6.03 11.95 -12.25
C PHE A 25 7.25 12.72 -11.71
N THR A 26 7.17 14.04 -11.76
CA THR A 26 8.18 14.95 -11.22
C THR A 26 7.57 15.81 -10.11
N LEU A 27 8.40 16.19 -9.14
CA LEU A 27 8.04 17.09 -8.05
C LEU A 27 8.63 18.50 -8.23
N GLU A 28 9.40 18.71 -9.28
CA GLU A 28 10.05 19.98 -9.64
C GLU A 28 9.82 20.29 -11.10
N GLU A 29 9.92 21.59 -11.46
CA GLU A 29 9.94 21.99 -12.86
C GLU A 29 11.17 21.40 -13.57
N GLU A 30 10.98 21.00 -14.82
CA GLU A 30 12.06 20.44 -15.61
C GLU A 30 13.08 21.54 -15.96
N THR A 31 14.28 21.42 -15.41
CA THR A 31 15.42 22.25 -15.78
C THR A 31 16.45 21.38 -16.52
N GLU A 32 17.20 21.95 -17.45
CA GLU A 32 18.25 21.23 -18.16
C GLU A 32 19.24 20.61 -17.15
N GLY A 33 19.23 19.29 -17.03
CA GLY A 33 20.27 18.49 -16.39
C GLY A 33 19.92 17.72 -15.12
N THR A 34 18.77 17.93 -14.44
CA THR A 34 18.47 17.18 -13.22
C THR A 34 16.97 17.04 -13.00
N ASN A 35 16.36 16.04 -13.62
CA ASN A 35 14.96 15.71 -13.31
C ASN A 35 14.90 14.40 -12.54
N GLN A 36 14.84 14.50 -11.20
CA GLN A 36 14.57 13.34 -10.40
C GLN A 36 13.17 12.81 -10.70
N LEU A 37 13.08 11.54 -11.12
CA LEU A 37 11.83 10.85 -11.36
C LEU A 37 11.38 10.10 -10.12
N TYR A 38 10.10 10.25 -9.84
CA TYR A 38 9.39 9.53 -8.80
C TYR A 38 8.32 8.65 -9.43
N ALA A 39 7.91 7.64 -8.72
CA ALA A 39 6.83 6.77 -9.18
C ALA A 39 5.97 6.29 -8.01
N MET A 40 4.73 5.97 -8.34
CA MET A 40 3.79 5.28 -7.46
C MET A 40 2.99 4.25 -8.25
N ASN A 41 2.47 3.24 -7.56
CA ASN A 41 1.66 2.22 -8.19
C ASN A 41 0.38 2.82 -8.78
N VAL A 42 0.09 2.49 -10.04
CA VAL A 42 -1.07 3.01 -10.78
C VAL A 42 -2.40 2.60 -10.11
N PHE A 43 -2.44 1.46 -9.47
CA PHE A 43 -3.65 0.94 -8.84
C PHE A 43 -4.15 1.79 -7.66
N LYS A 44 -3.27 2.59 -7.05
CA LYS A 44 -3.65 3.55 -5.99
C LYS A 44 -4.26 4.84 -6.55
N ILE A 45 -4.23 5.03 -7.87
CA ILE A 45 -4.62 6.26 -8.55
C ILE A 45 -6.05 6.13 -9.07
N ARG A 46 -6.93 7.03 -8.61
CA ARG A 46 -8.30 7.16 -9.13
C ARG A 46 -8.35 8.00 -10.41
N GLU A 47 -7.74 9.17 -10.37
CA GLU A 47 -7.68 10.12 -11.48
C GLU A 47 -6.57 11.17 -11.28
N ILE A 48 -6.28 11.91 -12.34
CA ILE A 48 -5.34 13.04 -12.31
C ILE A 48 -6.08 14.29 -12.80
N ILE A 49 -6.02 15.36 -12.02
CA ILE A 49 -6.68 16.63 -12.33
C ILE A 49 -5.69 17.78 -12.36
N TYR A 50 -6.06 18.87 -13.01
CA TYR A 50 -5.30 20.11 -12.90
C TYR A 50 -5.63 20.79 -11.57
N TYR A 51 -4.58 21.33 -10.95
CA TYR A 51 -4.71 22.13 -9.74
C TYR A 51 -4.97 23.60 -10.13
N ASP A 52 -6.14 24.11 -9.74
CA ASP A 52 -6.62 25.45 -10.06
C ASP A 52 -6.43 26.46 -8.93
N ASN A 53 -5.76 26.07 -7.84
CA ASN A 53 -5.50 26.87 -6.62
C ASN A 53 -6.76 27.21 -5.78
N GLU A 54 -7.91 26.63 -6.05
CA GLU A 54 -9.08 26.75 -5.18
C GLU A 54 -8.97 25.79 -4.00
N LEU A 55 -8.43 26.29 -2.89
CA LEU A 55 -8.27 25.53 -1.65
C LEU A 55 -9.06 26.18 -0.52
N THR A 56 -9.69 25.33 0.31
CA THR A 56 -10.11 25.73 1.64
C THR A 56 -8.94 25.54 2.60
N GLU A 57 -8.46 26.61 3.23
CA GLU A 57 -7.32 26.55 4.13
C GLU A 57 -7.58 25.63 5.33
N THR A 58 -6.55 24.93 5.79
CA THR A 58 -6.59 24.12 7.01
C THR A 58 -6.22 24.99 8.21
N ALA A 59 -7.08 25.04 9.22
CA ALA A 59 -6.71 25.56 10.52
C ALA A 59 -6.01 24.46 11.32
N GLY A 60 -4.71 24.61 11.58
CA GLY A 60 -3.99 23.78 12.57
C GLY A 60 -3.05 22.71 12.06
N ASP A 61 -2.74 22.62 10.76
CA ASP A 61 -1.63 21.80 10.29
C ASP A 61 -0.28 22.49 10.52
N ASN A 62 0.43 22.08 11.57
CA ASN A 62 1.76 22.61 11.91
C ASN A 62 2.88 22.02 11.04
N SER A 63 2.62 20.95 10.28
CA SER A 63 3.62 20.30 9.42
C SER A 63 3.82 21.05 8.09
N GLY A 64 2.77 21.76 7.62
CA GLY A 64 2.73 22.40 6.31
C GLY A 64 2.74 21.42 5.14
N ILE A 65 2.56 20.11 5.41
CA ILE A 65 2.46 19.06 4.39
C ILE A 65 1.09 19.09 3.73
N ILE A 66 0.02 19.31 4.52
CA ILE A 66 -1.34 19.45 4.02
C ILE A 66 -1.55 20.91 3.63
N LEU A 67 -1.82 21.16 2.35
CA LEU A 67 -2.05 22.51 1.82
C LEU A 67 -3.44 23.04 2.14
N GLY A 68 -4.43 22.16 2.26
CA GLY A 68 -5.83 22.47 2.44
C GLY A 68 -6.73 21.36 1.94
N TYR A 69 -7.97 21.69 1.63
CA TYR A 69 -8.96 20.76 1.10
C TYR A 69 -9.40 21.18 -0.30
N LEU A 70 -9.53 20.19 -1.19
CA LEU A 70 -10.11 20.32 -2.53
C LEU A 70 -11.51 19.76 -2.53
N THR A 71 -12.40 20.32 -3.36
CA THR A 71 -13.67 19.66 -3.71
C THR A 71 -13.54 19.05 -5.09
N VAL A 72 -13.68 17.72 -5.16
CA VAL A 72 -13.62 16.95 -6.40
C VAL A 72 -14.90 16.12 -6.50
N ARG A 73 -15.76 16.41 -7.49
CA ARG A 73 -17.04 15.69 -7.71
C ARG A 73 -17.89 15.56 -6.43
N ASP A 74 -18.05 16.68 -5.72
CA ASP A 74 -18.83 16.77 -4.46
C ASP A 74 -18.17 16.07 -3.24
N GLU A 75 -16.98 15.54 -3.38
CA GLU A 75 -16.17 14.97 -2.29
C GLU A 75 -15.12 15.99 -1.85
N THR A 76 -15.03 16.26 -0.54
CA THR A 76 -13.99 17.12 0.03
C THR A 76 -12.80 16.28 0.43
N ILE A 77 -11.66 16.48 -0.21
CA ILE A 77 -10.44 15.68 -0.02
C ILE A 77 -9.26 16.57 0.41
N PRO A 78 -8.42 16.09 1.34
CA PRO A 78 -7.21 16.80 1.71
C PRO A 78 -6.18 16.79 0.57
N LEU A 79 -5.46 17.88 0.40
CA LEU A 79 -4.36 18.03 -0.57
C LEU A 79 -3.02 18.00 0.14
N VAL A 80 -2.21 17.00 -0.18
CA VAL A 80 -0.84 16.83 0.29
C VAL A 80 0.14 17.36 -0.75
N ASP A 81 1.09 18.20 -0.34
CA ASP A 81 2.22 18.58 -1.18
C ASP A 81 3.31 17.49 -1.09
N MET A 82 3.45 16.71 -2.17
CA MET A 82 4.40 15.59 -2.21
C MET A 82 5.85 16.03 -2.04
N ARG A 83 6.21 17.23 -2.51
CA ARG A 83 7.55 17.77 -2.36
C ARG A 83 7.83 18.14 -0.90
N ARG A 84 6.87 18.81 -0.23
CA ARG A 84 6.98 19.11 1.18
C ARG A 84 7.03 17.86 2.02
N TRP A 85 6.18 16.87 1.73
CA TRP A 85 6.23 15.61 2.41
C TRP A 85 7.59 14.92 2.26
N LEU A 86 8.15 14.88 1.05
CA LEU A 86 9.43 14.20 0.79
C LEU A 86 10.58 14.73 1.65
N TYR A 87 10.60 16.05 1.89
CA TYR A 87 11.63 16.72 2.71
C TYR A 87 11.21 16.94 4.17
N TYR A 88 10.01 16.51 4.57
CA TYR A 88 9.57 16.56 5.95
C TYR A 88 10.38 15.61 6.83
N SER A 89 10.77 16.10 8.02
CA SER A 89 11.36 15.29 9.08
C SER A 89 10.78 15.70 10.42
N LYS A 90 10.43 14.73 11.26
CA LYS A 90 9.96 14.98 12.63
C LYS A 90 11.01 15.68 13.49
N GLU A 91 12.29 15.42 13.21
CA GLU A 91 13.43 16.05 13.91
C GLU A 91 13.67 17.48 13.46
N HIS A 92 13.30 17.81 12.22
CA HIS A 92 13.48 19.12 11.61
C HIS A 92 12.21 19.57 10.86
N PRO A 93 11.06 19.76 11.56
CA PRO A 93 9.79 20.09 10.93
C PRO A 93 9.82 21.48 10.23
N ASN A 94 10.72 22.36 10.64
CA ASN A 94 10.88 23.72 10.12
C ASN A 94 12.01 23.88 9.10
N ARG A 95 12.48 22.80 8.47
CA ARG A 95 13.42 22.93 7.35
C ARG A 95 12.79 23.86 6.32
N ASP A 96 13.50 24.93 5.96
CA ASP A 96 12.97 26.08 5.22
C ASP A 96 12.33 25.67 3.89
N LEU A 97 11.02 25.43 3.93
CA LEU A 97 10.20 25.07 2.77
C LEU A 97 9.68 26.32 2.03
N ARG A 98 10.16 27.54 2.41
CA ARG A 98 9.69 28.82 1.89
C ARG A 98 9.99 29.04 0.42
N GLU A 99 10.96 28.34 -0.15
CA GLU A 99 11.28 28.42 -1.59
C GLU A 99 10.29 27.69 -2.48
N PHE A 100 9.34 26.92 -1.89
CA PHE A 100 8.34 26.19 -2.66
C PHE A 100 7.12 27.09 -2.89
N SER A 101 7.14 27.85 -3.98
CA SER A 101 6.01 28.70 -4.37
C SER A 101 4.71 27.89 -4.45
N LEU A 102 3.71 28.31 -3.67
CA LEU A 102 2.35 27.75 -3.74
C LEU A 102 1.69 28.03 -5.11
N ASN A 103 2.20 28.97 -5.86
CA ASN A 103 1.60 29.54 -7.08
C ASN A 103 2.34 29.13 -8.36
N THR A 104 2.74 27.89 -8.51
CA THR A 104 3.18 27.40 -9.82
C THR A 104 1.95 27.12 -10.70
N PRO A 105 1.84 27.80 -11.87
CA PRO A 105 0.58 27.82 -12.64
C PRO A 105 0.25 26.53 -13.40
N LYS A 106 0.93 25.40 -13.13
CA LYS A 106 0.76 24.13 -13.86
C LYS A 106 0.89 22.89 -12.98
N SER A 107 0.55 22.99 -11.71
CA SER A 107 0.57 21.82 -10.84
C SER A 107 -0.56 20.84 -11.18
N LEU A 108 -0.29 19.57 -11.03
CA LEU A 108 -1.26 18.48 -11.16
C LEU A 108 -1.54 17.88 -9.79
N VAL A 109 -2.71 17.32 -9.65
CA VAL A 109 -3.09 16.55 -8.46
C VAL A 109 -3.43 15.13 -8.89
N ILE A 110 -2.74 14.16 -8.30
CA ILE A 110 -3.10 12.75 -8.38
C ILE A 110 -4.10 12.48 -7.26
N ILE A 111 -5.31 12.07 -7.60
CA ILE A 111 -6.32 11.64 -6.63
C ILE A 111 -6.12 10.16 -6.37
N CYS A 112 -5.82 9.83 -5.11
CA CYS A 112 -5.61 8.47 -4.66
C CYS A 112 -6.73 8.06 -3.72
N SER A 113 -7.21 6.82 -3.87
CA SER A 113 -8.16 6.21 -2.94
C SER A 113 -7.44 5.10 -2.16
N PHE A 114 -7.49 5.21 -0.85
CA PHE A 114 -7.04 4.21 0.10
C PHE A 114 -8.27 3.69 0.85
N SER A 115 -8.17 2.53 1.48
CA SER A 115 -9.32 1.80 2.08
C SER A 115 -10.41 2.70 2.67
N ASN A 116 -10.05 3.69 3.49
CA ASN A 116 -11.00 4.53 4.21
C ASN A 116 -10.85 6.03 3.91
N SER A 117 -9.99 6.43 2.95
CA SER A 117 -9.74 7.84 2.68
C SER A 117 -9.36 8.11 1.24
N THR A 118 -9.79 9.25 0.74
CA THR A 118 -9.34 9.79 -0.55
C THR A 118 -8.43 11.00 -0.29
N VAL A 119 -7.30 11.06 -0.98
CA VAL A 119 -6.28 12.10 -0.80
C VAL A 119 -5.84 12.62 -2.15
N GLY A 120 -5.67 13.94 -2.26
CA GLY A 120 -5.02 14.59 -3.40
C GLY A 120 -3.52 14.74 -3.15
N LEU A 121 -2.70 14.34 -4.12
CA LEU A 121 -1.24 14.45 -4.08
C LEU A 121 -0.80 15.49 -5.10
N LYS A 122 -0.33 16.66 -4.65
CA LYS A 122 0.19 17.72 -5.52
C LYS A 122 1.54 17.33 -6.07
N ILE A 123 1.65 17.37 -7.40
CA ILE A 123 2.88 17.10 -8.16
C ILE A 123 3.10 18.20 -9.20
N MET A 124 4.28 18.22 -9.85
CA MET A 124 4.57 19.21 -10.91
C MET A 124 4.23 18.70 -12.30
N GLY A 125 4.55 17.46 -12.61
CA GLY A 125 4.31 16.91 -13.93
C GLY A 125 4.20 15.40 -13.95
N VAL A 126 3.44 14.91 -14.91
CA VAL A 126 3.31 13.47 -15.20
C VAL A 126 4.16 13.16 -16.44
N LYS A 127 4.90 12.07 -16.39
CA LYS A 127 5.64 11.55 -17.54
C LYS A 127 4.78 10.52 -18.28
N ARG A 128 4.79 9.30 -17.81
CA ARG A 128 4.01 8.19 -18.35
C ARG A 128 3.86 7.05 -17.35
N ILE A 129 3.01 6.12 -17.68
CA ILE A 129 2.95 4.81 -17.02
C ILE A 129 4.05 3.93 -17.60
N ILE A 130 4.83 3.31 -16.74
CA ILE A 130 5.82 2.28 -17.09
C ILE A 130 5.35 0.92 -16.59
N HIS A 131 5.68 -0.11 -17.35
CA HIS A 131 5.50 -1.52 -16.98
C HIS A 131 6.85 -2.10 -16.61
N LYS A 132 6.93 -2.74 -15.46
CA LYS A 132 8.16 -3.36 -14.96
C LYS A 132 7.87 -4.76 -14.46
N SER A 133 8.80 -5.67 -14.69
CA SER A 133 8.86 -6.91 -13.92
C SER A 133 9.36 -6.60 -12.51
N TRP A 134 8.88 -7.32 -11.52
CA TRP A 134 9.41 -7.20 -10.16
C TRP A 134 10.92 -7.49 -10.07
N ASN A 135 11.46 -8.26 -11.03
CA ASN A 135 12.91 -8.50 -11.12
C ASN A 135 13.72 -7.26 -11.52
N ASP A 136 13.08 -6.24 -12.10
CA ASP A 136 13.71 -4.96 -12.49
C ASP A 136 13.60 -3.90 -11.40
N ILE A 137 13.06 -4.26 -10.24
CA ILE A 137 12.83 -3.38 -9.11
C ILE A 137 13.80 -3.72 -7.99
N ASN A 138 14.60 -2.74 -7.60
CA ASN A 138 15.57 -2.87 -6.52
C ASN A 138 14.93 -2.42 -5.21
N VAL A 139 14.69 -3.34 -4.30
CA VAL A 139 14.06 -3.06 -3.00
C VAL A 139 15.10 -2.48 -2.03
N GLY A 140 14.70 -1.51 -1.23
CA GLY A 140 15.59 -0.64 -0.44
C GLY A 140 16.52 -1.32 0.56
N SER A 141 16.27 -2.57 0.97
CA SER A 141 17.15 -3.30 1.89
C SER A 141 18.56 -3.55 1.33
N GLU A 142 18.71 -3.57 0.00
CA GLU A 142 20.01 -3.78 -0.67
C GLU A 142 20.83 -2.49 -0.77
N PHE A 143 20.21 -1.32 -0.61
CA PHE A 143 20.85 0.00 -0.74
C PHE A 143 21.08 0.72 0.58
N GLY A 144 20.89 0.06 1.73
CA GLY A 144 21.06 0.68 3.04
C GLY A 144 20.04 1.80 3.31
N ILE A 145 18.90 1.76 2.64
CA ILE A 145 17.79 2.70 2.89
C ILE A 145 17.24 2.37 4.28
N ASP A 146 17.41 3.31 5.19
CA ASP A 146 16.94 3.21 6.57
C ASP A 146 15.40 3.05 6.62
N GLY A 147 14.90 2.45 7.70
CA GLY A 147 13.45 2.28 7.94
C GLY A 147 12.66 3.58 7.99
N GLU A 148 13.34 4.73 8.07
CA GLU A 148 12.79 6.07 7.96
C GLU A 148 12.70 6.59 6.51
N ALA A 149 13.20 5.86 5.52
CA ALA A 149 13.15 6.27 4.13
C ALA A 149 11.72 6.35 3.60
N LYS A 150 11.47 7.36 2.78
CA LYS A 150 10.19 7.60 2.09
C LYS A 150 10.11 6.93 0.70
N VAL A 151 11.14 6.16 0.38
CA VAL A 151 11.30 5.41 -0.86
C VAL A 151 11.34 3.93 -0.50
N THR A 152 10.46 3.15 -1.10
CA THR A 152 10.41 1.69 -0.88
C THR A 152 11.37 0.94 -1.78
N ALA A 153 11.55 1.43 -3.01
CA ALA A 153 12.34 0.76 -4.03
C ALA A 153 12.81 1.74 -5.11
N THR A 154 13.67 1.26 -6.00
CA THR A 154 14.11 1.98 -7.19
C THR A 154 13.99 1.11 -8.43
N THR A 155 13.84 1.75 -9.59
CA THR A 155 13.93 1.11 -10.90
C THR A 155 14.56 2.07 -11.91
N LYS A 156 14.69 1.64 -13.16
CA LYS A 156 15.26 2.48 -14.24
C LYS A 156 14.18 2.93 -15.22
N TYR A 157 14.27 4.18 -15.64
CA TYR A 157 13.55 4.69 -16.79
C TYR A 157 14.23 4.24 -18.10
N ASP A 158 13.63 4.55 -19.26
CA ASP A 158 14.13 4.08 -20.56
C ASP A 158 15.51 4.66 -20.94
N ASP A 159 15.82 5.86 -20.49
CA ASP A 159 17.10 6.53 -20.70
C ASP A 159 18.18 6.10 -19.67
N GLY A 160 17.83 5.15 -18.78
CA GLY A 160 18.71 4.66 -17.71
C GLY A 160 18.68 5.48 -16.43
N SER A 161 17.94 6.59 -16.38
CA SER A 161 17.78 7.39 -15.16
C SER A 161 17.08 6.60 -14.06
N VAL A 162 17.44 6.87 -12.81
CA VAL A 162 16.86 6.19 -11.65
C VAL A 162 15.51 6.79 -11.29
N ILE A 163 14.52 5.94 -11.13
CA ILE A 163 13.19 6.27 -10.62
C ILE A 163 13.12 5.84 -9.16
N GLN A 164 12.66 6.72 -8.28
CA GLN A 164 12.38 6.41 -6.87
C GLN A 164 10.90 6.08 -6.70
N ILE A 165 10.61 4.89 -6.17
CA ILE A 165 9.24 4.45 -5.86
C ILE A 165 8.92 4.89 -4.45
N LEU A 166 7.90 5.75 -4.30
CA LEU A 166 7.56 6.39 -3.03
C LEU A 166 6.65 5.50 -2.17
N ASP A 167 6.91 5.52 -0.86
CA ASP A 167 6.05 4.90 0.17
C ASP A 167 4.85 5.81 0.47
N VAL A 168 3.76 5.59 -0.24
CA VAL A 168 2.54 6.39 -0.09
C VAL A 168 1.82 6.06 1.22
N GLU A 169 1.97 4.85 1.75
CA GLU A 169 1.37 4.46 3.05
C GLU A 169 2.07 5.18 4.20
N LYS A 170 3.40 5.29 4.13
CA LYS A 170 4.15 6.13 5.06
C LYS A 170 3.73 7.60 4.97
N MET A 171 3.49 8.09 3.76
CA MET A 171 2.99 9.45 3.56
C MET A 171 1.66 9.68 4.29
N LEU A 172 0.71 8.74 4.16
CA LEU A 172 -0.58 8.82 4.85
C LEU A 172 -0.40 8.85 6.36
N THR A 173 0.44 7.97 6.89
CA THR A 173 0.73 7.88 8.32
C THR A 173 1.35 9.16 8.89
N GLU A 174 2.23 9.81 8.12
CA GLU A 174 2.89 11.06 8.53
C GLU A 174 2.00 12.29 8.34
N ALA A 175 1.22 12.35 7.26
CA ALA A 175 0.34 13.48 6.96
C ALA A 175 -0.95 13.47 7.81
N PHE A 176 -1.45 12.29 8.17
CA PHE A 176 -2.73 12.12 8.87
C PHE A 176 -2.59 11.30 10.17
N PRO A 177 -1.92 11.84 11.20
CA PRO A 177 -1.74 11.12 12.47
C PRO A 177 -3.07 10.74 13.17
N SER A 178 -4.16 11.49 12.90
CA SER A 178 -5.48 11.22 13.46
C SER A 178 -6.13 9.94 12.91
N VAL A 179 -5.79 9.53 11.70
CA VAL A 179 -6.25 8.24 11.15
C VAL A 179 -5.64 7.10 11.96
N ASN A 180 -4.35 7.22 12.30
CA ASN A 180 -3.68 6.25 13.15
C ASN A 180 -4.27 6.21 14.58
N ALA A 181 -4.76 7.34 15.09
CA ALA A 181 -5.42 7.38 16.40
C ALA A 181 -6.79 6.66 16.38
N ALA A 182 -7.50 6.67 15.27
CA ALA A 182 -8.73 5.89 15.09
C ALA A 182 -8.43 4.38 15.06
N ASP A 183 -7.40 3.98 14.31
CA ASP A 183 -6.93 2.58 14.29
C ASP A 183 -6.47 2.12 15.68
N GLU A 184 -5.84 2.99 16.48
CA GLU A 184 -5.47 2.70 17.88
C GLU A 184 -6.69 2.54 18.79
N LEU A 185 -7.79 3.26 18.57
CA LEU A 185 -9.05 3.08 19.30
C LEU A 185 -9.68 1.73 18.97
N GLU A 186 -9.80 1.40 17.67
CA GLU A 186 -10.31 0.09 17.23
C GLU A 186 -9.43 -1.07 17.74
N LEU A 187 -8.12 -0.87 17.84
CA LEU A 187 -7.19 -1.84 18.42
C LEU A 187 -7.51 -2.14 19.92
N ASN A 188 -8.09 -1.19 20.65
CA ASN A 188 -8.50 -1.40 22.02
C ASN A 188 -9.79 -2.23 22.15
N ASP A 189 -10.61 -2.26 21.10
CA ASP A 189 -11.90 -2.96 21.09
C ASP A 189 -11.76 -4.45 20.78
N ILE A 190 -10.61 -4.90 20.23
CA ILE A 190 -10.36 -6.31 19.94
C ILE A 190 -9.87 -7.08 21.18
N GLY A 191 -10.28 -8.35 21.26
CA GLY A 191 -9.93 -9.25 22.35
C GLY A 191 -8.92 -10.34 21.94
N THR A 192 -8.36 -11.05 22.92
CA THR A 192 -7.42 -12.16 22.68
C THR A 192 -8.08 -13.37 22.03
N ILE A 193 -7.30 -14.14 21.29
CA ILE A 193 -7.70 -15.41 20.66
C ILE A 193 -6.82 -16.53 21.26
N SER A 194 -7.44 -17.51 21.90
CA SER A 194 -6.71 -18.67 22.44
C SER A 194 -6.48 -19.68 21.32
N SER A 195 -5.24 -19.72 20.78
CA SER A 195 -4.84 -20.67 19.76
C SER A 195 -3.33 -20.91 19.79
N ASP A 196 -2.91 -22.17 19.59
CA ASP A 196 -1.50 -22.53 19.44
C ASP A 196 -0.99 -22.42 17.99
N LYS A 197 -1.87 -22.09 17.06
CA LYS A 197 -1.56 -21.94 15.66
C LYS A 197 -0.78 -20.66 15.38
N ILE A 198 -0.04 -20.66 14.29
CA ILE A 198 0.81 -19.57 13.83
C ILE A 198 0.14 -18.86 12.66
N VAL A 199 0.11 -17.53 12.69
CA VAL A 199 -0.34 -16.71 11.57
C VAL A 199 0.88 -16.27 10.75
N LEU A 200 0.85 -16.49 9.44
CA LEU A 200 1.89 -16.02 8.53
C LEU A 200 1.46 -14.71 7.89
N LEU A 201 2.34 -13.70 7.91
CA LEU A 201 2.07 -12.36 7.42
C LEU A 201 3.04 -12.05 6.27
N ALA A 202 2.53 -11.80 5.06
CA ALA A 202 3.34 -11.31 3.95
C ALA A 202 2.98 -9.85 3.64
N GLU A 203 3.95 -8.95 3.81
CA GLU A 203 3.77 -7.50 3.66
C GLU A 203 5.13 -6.85 3.38
N ASP A 204 5.25 -6.08 2.30
CA ASP A 204 6.50 -5.43 1.90
C ASP A 204 6.70 -4.04 2.53
N SER A 205 5.61 -3.33 2.85
CA SER A 205 5.65 -2.07 3.57
C SER A 205 5.95 -2.29 5.04
N LYS A 206 7.10 -1.78 5.52
CA LYS A 206 7.46 -1.86 6.94
C LYS A 206 6.44 -1.19 7.86
N THR A 207 5.79 -0.12 7.37
CA THR A 207 4.76 0.61 8.13
C THR A 207 3.51 -0.24 8.28
N ALA A 208 3.01 -0.81 7.17
CA ALA A 208 1.84 -1.68 7.21
C ALA A 208 2.11 -2.99 7.96
N ALA A 209 3.29 -3.59 7.80
CA ALA A 209 3.71 -4.77 8.57
C ALA A 209 3.69 -4.50 10.09
N ARG A 210 4.16 -3.32 10.54
CA ARG A 210 4.11 -2.93 11.95
C ARG A 210 2.67 -2.75 12.45
N SER A 211 1.78 -2.17 11.66
CA SER A 211 0.36 -2.05 12.03
C SER A 211 -0.29 -3.42 12.14
N LEU A 212 -0.05 -4.30 11.18
CA LEU A 212 -0.58 -5.65 11.19
C LEU A 212 -0.04 -6.48 12.36
N THR A 213 1.27 -6.40 12.66
CA THR A 213 1.86 -7.13 13.80
C THR A 213 1.31 -6.67 15.13
N LYS A 214 1.05 -5.36 15.33
CA LYS A 214 0.40 -4.85 16.55
C LYS A 214 -0.98 -5.49 16.76
N ILE A 215 -1.76 -5.68 15.70
CA ILE A 215 -3.07 -6.35 15.77
C ILE A 215 -2.89 -7.80 16.22
N ILE A 216 -1.98 -8.55 15.58
CA ILE A 216 -1.74 -9.96 15.91
C ILE A 216 -1.20 -10.14 17.33
N GLU A 217 -0.31 -9.24 17.78
CA GLU A 217 0.18 -9.20 19.16
C GLU A 217 -0.94 -8.92 20.18
N LYS A 218 -1.84 -8.00 19.86
CA LYS A 218 -3.00 -7.70 20.71
C LYS A 218 -3.97 -8.90 20.82
N LEU A 219 -4.08 -9.69 19.74
CA LEU A 219 -4.85 -10.93 19.72
C LEU A 219 -4.18 -12.08 20.48
N ASP A 220 -2.94 -11.90 20.97
CA ASP A 220 -2.11 -12.90 21.67
C ASP A 220 -1.80 -14.14 20.78
N LEU A 221 -1.58 -13.93 19.48
CA LEU A 221 -1.27 -14.96 18.52
C LEU A 221 0.20 -15.01 18.14
N LYS A 222 0.71 -16.23 17.89
CA LYS A 222 2.05 -16.43 17.32
C LYS A 222 2.03 -16.08 15.84
N TYR A 223 3.10 -15.43 15.36
CA TYR A 223 3.21 -15.04 13.93
C TYR A 223 4.63 -15.08 13.41
N PHE A 224 4.76 -15.14 12.08
CA PHE A 224 5.98 -14.83 11.34
C PHE A 224 5.66 -13.82 10.25
N THR A 225 6.61 -12.90 10.00
CA THR A 225 6.50 -11.89 8.95
C THR A 225 7.45 -12.19 7.80
N PHE A 226 7.01 -11.94 6.58
CA PHE A 226 7.76 -12.13 5.35
C PHE A 226 7.70 -10.86 4.51
N PRO A 227 8.83 -10.38 3.96
CA PRO A 227 8.88 -9.14 3.19
C PRO A 227 8.30 -9.25 1.77
N ASN A 228 7.86 -10.43 1.36
CA ASN A 228 7.25 -10.72 0.07
C ASN A 228 6.62 -12.12 0.06
N GLY A 229 5.77 -12.36 -0.92
CA GLY A 229 5.07 -13.63 -1.02
C GLY A 229 5.97 -14.83 -1.32
N GLN A 230 7.11 -14.65 -2.02
CA GLN A 230 8.03 -15.75 -2.31
C GLN A 230 8.66 -16.29 -1.03
N ALA A 231 9.11 -15.41 -0.14
CA ALA A 231 9.69 -15.81 1.14
C ALA A 231 8.68 -16.59 2.01
N LEU A 232 7.40 -16.21 1.98
CA LEU A 232 6.33 -16.94 2.65
C LEU A 232 6.15 -18.34 2.04
N LEU A 233 6.09 -18.45 0.73
CA LEU A 233 5.93 -19.75 0.06
C LEU A 233 7.14 -20.66 0.28
N ASP A 234 8.36 -20.11 0.29
CA ASP A 234 9.58 -20.86 0.60
C ASP A 234 9.54 -21.46 2.01
N TYR A 235 9.00 -20.69 2.97
CA TYR A 235 8.77 -21.19 4.33
C TYR A 235 7.76 -22.35 4.35
N LEU A 236 6.68 -22.27 3.57
CA LEU A 236 5.66 -23.32 3.45
C LEU A 236 6.16 -24.58 2.69
N HIS A 237 7.28 -24.51 1.98
CA HIS A 237 7.90 -25.71 1.39
C HIS A 237 8.40 -26.70 2.43
N ASN A 238 8.55 -26.32 3.69
CA ASN A 238 8.89 -27.23 4.76
C ASN A 238 7.63 -27.97 5.29
N PRO A 239 7.44 -29.26 5.02
CA PRO A 239 6.25 -29.99 5.45
C PRO A 239 6.06 -30.01 6.98
N GLY A 240 7.17 -29.89 7.74
CA GLY A 240 7.14 -29.92 9.19
C GLY A 240 6.44 -28.73 9.84
N VAL A 241 6.27 -27.61 9.13
CA VAL A 241 5.61 -26.41 9.69
C VAL A 241 4.12 -26.36 9.38
N ILE A 242 3.65 -27.01 8.31
CA ILE A 242 2.29 -26.86 7.78
C ILE A 242 1.23 -27.13 8.84
N GLY A 243 1.40 -28.17 9.64
CA GLY A 243 0.44 -28.53 10.70
C GLY A 243 0.29 -27.50 11.81
N SER A 244 1.24 -26.59 11.98
CA SER A 244 1.20 -25.51 12.97
C SER A 244 0.58 -24.21 12.42
N ILE A 245 0.41 -24.07 11.10
CA ILE A 245 -0.12 -22.86 10.49
C ILE A 245 -1.65 -22.81 10.66
N GLY A 246 -2.14 -21.69 11.12
CA GLY A 246 -3.57 -21.41 11.32
C GLY A 246 -4.18 -20.57 10.20
N ALA A 247 -3.45 -19.59 9.72
CA ALA A 247 -3.89 -18.71 8.63
C ALA A 247 -2.69 -18.01 7.97
N VAL A 248 -2.91 -17.55 6.75
CA VAL A 248 -2.01 -16.64 6.02
C VAL A 248 -2.76 -15.32 5.82
N ILE A 249 -2.13 -14.20 6.15
CA ILE A 249 -2.58 -12.86 5.77
C ILE A 249 -1.53 -12.31 4.82
N THR A 250 -1.94 -11.91 3.63
CA THR A 250 -1.03 -11.42 2.60
C THR A 250 -1.50 -10.11 2.01
N ASP A 251 -0.59 -9.14 1.86
CA ASP A 251 -0.86 -7.99 1.00
C ASP A 251 -1.03 -8.46 -0.45
N LEU A 252 -1.78 -7.66 -1.21
CA LEU A 252 -2.02 -7.93 -2.62
C LEU A 252 -0.81 -7.52 -3.47
N GLU A 253 -0.21 -6.38 -3.16
CA GLU A 253 0.85 -5.76 -3.95
C GLU A 253 2.22 -5.89 -3.29
N MET A 254 2.90 -6.96 -3.59
CA MET A 254 4.25 -7.22 -3.07
C MET A 254 5.26 -7.46 -4.19
N PRO A 255 6.55 -7.14 -3.95
CA PRO A 255 7.63 -7.51 -4.84
C PRO A 255 7.76 -9.04 -5.01
N ILE A 256 8.31 -9.44 -6.16
CA ILE A 256 8.60 -10.82 -6.56
C ILE A 256 7.34 -11.57 -6.97
N ILE A 257 6.35 -11.70 -6.10
CA ILE A 257 5.04 -12.29 -6.43
C ILE A 257 3.92 -11.58 -5.68
N SER A 258 2.78 -11.41 -6.33
CA SER A 258 1.59 -10.78 -5.75
C SER A 258 0.87 -11.68 -4.75
N GLY A 259 0.01 -11.08 -3.90
CA GLY A 259 -0.84 -11.85 -2.99
C GLY A 259 -1.80 -12.80 -3.70
N PHE A 260 -2.24 -12.49 -4.91
CA PHE A 260 -3.04 -13.41 -5.71
C PHE A 260 -2.26 -14.65 -6.14
N GLU A 261 -1.00 -14.49 -6.51
CA GLU A 261 -0.15 -15.64 -6.86
C GLU A 261 0.18 -16.47 -5.61
N VAL A 262 0.39 -15.84 -4.44
CA VAL A 262 0.53 -16.53 -3.15
C VAL A 262 -0.73 -17.35 -2.86
N LEU A 263 -1.91 -16.74 -2.92
CA LEU A 263 -3.20 -17.41 -2.72
C LEU A 263 -3.36 -18.62 -3.66
N LYS A 264 -3.14 -18.40 -4.96
CA LYS A 264 -3.25 -19.45 -5.97
C LYS A 264 -2.34 -20.63 -5.66
N ARG A 265 -1.05 -20.40 -5.40
CA ARG A 265 -0.08 -21.46 -5.10
C ARG A 265 -0.42 -22.23 -3.83
N ILE A 266 -0.88 -21.54 -2.78
CA ILE A 266 -1.33 -22.21 -1.55
C ILE A 266 -2.54 -23.09 -1.84
N LYS A 267 -3.55 -22.59 -2.56
CA LYS A 267 -4.80 -23.32 -2.84
C LYS A 267 -4.64 -24.47 -3.87
N GLU A 268 -3.69 -24.35 -4.80
CA GLU A 268 -3.39 -25.40 -5.79
C GLU A 268 -2.48 -26.51 -5.24
N THR A 269 -1.77 -26.26 -4.14
CA THR A 269 -0.85 -27.24 -3.53
C THR A 269 -1.61 -28.11 -2.51
N PRO A 270 -1.72 -29.46 -2.71
CA PRO A 270 -2.56 -30.30 -1.86
C PRO A 270 -2.25 -30.23 -0.37
N ASN A 271 -0.96 -30.06 0.00
CA ASN A 271 -0.53 -30.01 1.39
C ASN A 271 -0.87 -28.69 2.09
N THR A 272 -1.08 -27.61 1.36
CA THR A 272 -1.34 -26.26 1.89
C THR A 272 -2.75 -25.75 1.58
N ALA A 273 -3.48 -26.40 0.68
CA ALA A 273 -4.81 -25.95 0.21
C ALA A 273 -5.84 -25.73 1.33
N HIS A 274 -5.69 -26.44 2.44
CA HIS A 274 -6.55 -26.31 3.61
C HIS A 274 -6.24 -25.08 4.49
N ILE A 275 -5.10 -24.42 4.28
CA ILE A 275 -4.71 -23.24 5.07
C ILE A 275 -5.59 -22.05 4.62
N PRO A 276 -6.29 -21.38 5.55
CA PRO A 276 -7.01 -20.16 5.24
C PRO A 276 -6.07 -19.06 4.75
N VAL A 277 -6.45 -18.38 3.66
CA VAL A 277 -5.71 -17.25 3.09
C VAL A 277 -6.60 -16.03 3.04
N ILE A 278 -6.18 -14.97 3.72
CA ILE A 278 -6.86 -13.69 3.82
C ILE A 278 -6.03 -12.67 3.02
N ILE A 279 -6.64 -12.02 2.06
CA ILE A 279 -6.06 -10.86 1.37
C ILE A 279 -6.29 -9.62 2.25
N ASN A 280 -5.22 -8.89 2.55
CA ASN A 280 -5.24 -7.65 3.33
C ASN A 280 -4.72 -6.51 2.45
N SER A 281 -5.62 -5.74 1.84
CA SER A 281 -5.22 -4.76 0.82
C SER A 281 -5.89 -3.41 1.00
N SER A 282 -5.14 -2.34 0.71
CA SER A 282 -5.70 -0.98 0.58
C SER A 282 -6.56 -0.82 -0.67
N MET A 283 -6.59 -1.82 -1.54
CA MET A 283 -7.30 -1.80 -2.83
C MET A 283 -8.54 -2.68 -2.79
N SER A 284 -9.66 -2.11 -2.35
CA SER A 284 -10.96 -2.77 -2.24
C SER A 284 -11.84 -2.61 -3.49
N SER A 285 -11.27 -2.67 -4.71
CA SER A 285 -12.07 -2.61 -5.93
C SER A 285 -12.89 -3.88 -6.14
N ASP A 286 -14.08 -3.74 -6.74
CA ASP A 286 -14.95 -4.89 -7.08
C ASP A 286 -14.20 -5.97 -7.87
N SER A 287 -13.26 -5.58 -8.75
CA SER A 287 -12.45 -6.50 -9.54
C SER A 287 -11.50 -7.33 -8.68
N ASN A 288 -10.90 -6.73 -7.65
CA ASN A 288 -10.00 -7.44 -6.72
C ASN A 288 -10.80 -8.42 -5.84
N HIS A 289 -11.97 -8.03 -5.37
CA HIS A 289 -12.88 -8.93 -4.65
C HIS A 289 -13.28 -10.13 -5.49
N GLN A 290 -13.74 -9.91 -6.74
CA GLN A 290 -14.11 -10.99 -7.66
C GLN A 290 -12.95 -11.94 -7.97
N MET A 291 -11.71 -11.40 -8.11
CA MET A 291 -10.55 -12.23 -8.32
C MET A 291 -10.20 -13.06 -7.08
N ALA A 292 -10.24 -12.47 -5.89
CA ALA A 292 -10.02 -13.18 -4.64
C ALA A 292 -11.01 -14.35 -4.48
N GLU A 293 -12.29 -14.12 -4.75
CA GLU A 293 -13.33 -15.15 -4.74
C GLU A 293 -13.05 -16.25 -5.78
N HIS A 294 -12.69 -15.87 -7.01
CA HIS A 294 -12.35 -16.84 -8.07
C HIS A 294 -11.17 -17.74 -7.68
N LEU A 295 -10.16 -17.18 -7.02
CA LEU A 295 -8.99 -17.89 -6.51
C LEU A 295 -9.24 -18.57 -5.16
N LYS A 296 -10.48 -18.52 -4.62
CA LYS A 296 -10.90 -19.14 -3.36
C LYS A 296 -10.17 -18.57 -2.14
N ALA A 297 -10.02 -17.25 -2.08
CA ALA A 297 -9.62 -16.60 -0.84
C ALA A 297 -10.66 -16.89 0.26
N ASP A 298 -10.20 -17.09 1.47
CA ASP A 298 -11.09 -17.32 2.63
C ASP A 298 -11.54 -15.99 3.25
N GLY A 299 -10.87 -14.89 2.92
CA GLY A 299 -11.23 -13.54 3.31
C GLY A 299 -10.56 -12.48 2.43
N PHE A 300 -11.22 -11.32 2.34
CA PHE A 300 -10.67 -10.11 1.76
C PHE A 300 -10.98 -8.95 2.71
N ILE A 301 -9.94 -8.32 3.26
CA ILE A 301 -10.04 -7.34 4.34
C ILE A 301 -9.40 -6.03 3.89
N SER A 302 -10.00 -4.92 4.27
CA SER A 302 -9.40 -3.59 4.15
C SER A 302 -8.12 -3.51 4.98
N LYS A 303 -7.05 -2.94 4.41
CA LYS A 303 -5.71 -2.99 4.99
C LYS A 303 -5.71 -2.49 6.45
N SER A 304 -5.20 -3.37 7.32
CA SER A 304 -5.00 -3.13 8.75
C SER A 304 -6.25 -2.77 9.55
N ASN A 305 -7.44 -3.23 9.16
CA ASN A 305 -8.65 -3.09 9.98
C ASN A 305 -8.63 -4.11 11.14
N PRO A 306 -8.49 -3.68 12.42
CA PRO A 306 -8.32 -4.59 13.54
C PRO A 306 -9.54 -5.51 13.77
N ILE A 307 -10.74 -4.97 13.59
CA ILE A 307 -12.00 -5.68 13.85
C ILE A 307 -12.22 -6.77 12.81
N GLU A 308 -12.02 -6.46 11.52
CA GLU A 308 -12.16 -7.43 10.44
C GLU A 308 -11.12 -8.56 10.54
N ILE A 309 -9.87 -8.23 10.92
CA ILE A 309 -8.80 -9.21 11.13
C ILE A 309 -9.14 -10.13 12.30
N GLU A 310 -9.61 -9.58 13.44
CA GLU A 310 -10.05 -10.38 14.56
C GLU A 310 -11.16 -11.33 14.18
N GLN A 311 -12.22 -10.85 13.52
CA GLN A 311 -13.37 -11.65 13.11
C GLN A 311 -12.94 -12.81 12.21
N ALA A 312 -12.13 -12.53 11.18
CA ALA A 312 -11.64 -13.55 10.28
C ALA A 312 -10.77 -14.60 10.99
N LEU A 313 -9.84 -14.17 11.84
CA LEU A 313 -8.98 -15.10 12.58
C LEU A 313 -9.75 -15.92 13.60
N ARG A 314 -10.77 -15.37 14.28
CA ARG A 314 -11.65 -16.15 15.17
C ARG A 314 -12.39 -17.25 14.41
N GLN A 315 -12.92 -16.93 13.24
CA GLN A 315 -13.61 -17.92 12.40
C GLN A 315 -12.69 -19.11 12.07
N PHE A 316 -11.45 -18.85 11.68
CA PHE A 316 -10.53 -19.90 11.20
C PHE A 316 -9.78 -20.61 12.34
N LEU A 317 -9.45 -19.92 13.42
CA LEU A 317 -8.65 -20.50 14.50
C LEU A 317 -9.48 -21.15 15.60
N VAL A 318 -10.72 -20.69 15.82
CA VAL A 318 -11.59 -21.15 16.93
C VAL A 318 -12.87 -21.79 16.41
N GLY A 319 -13.24 -21.57 15.14
CA GLY A 319 -14.47 -22.13 14.54
C GLY A 319 -15.76 -21.45 15.02
N ILE A 320 -15.66 -20.22 15.50
CA ILE A 320 -16.81 -19.42 15.94
C ILE A 320 -17.24 -18.53 14.77
N ASN A 321 -18.39 -18.84 14.18
CA ASN A 321 -19.08 -17.89 13.28
C ASN A 321 -19.72 -16.81 14.16
N ILE A 322 -19.26 -15.55 14.04
CA ILE A 322 -19.80 -14.37 14.70
C ILE A 322 -20.84 -13.71 13.80
#